data_5b1211e830e3cea43df728377634d223
#
_entry.id   5b1211e830e3cea43df728377634d223
#
_cell.length_a   1.000
_cell.length_b   1.000
_cell.length_c   1.000
_cell.angle_alpha   90.00
_cell.angle_beta   90.00
_cell.angle_gamma   90.00
#
_symmetry.space_group_name_H-M   'P 1'
#
loop_
_entity.id
_entity.type
_entity.pdbx_description
1 polymer ?
#
loop_
_entity_poly.entity_id
_entity_poly.type
_entity_poly.pdbx_seq_one_letter_code
_entity_poly.pdbx_strand_id
1 'polypeptide(L)'
;MTDAHLADRFARAALARLPAEVSDWLDQDVVLDELRKALTAAVAKRRDDAFVARFHARCPVAGASDDDYRSVEVTIDGRAVLLEPRFKGLDPGKSFIEVVAHEGPADAALFRGAMDLASERWSVFKPRALRTVVWPSAPEGIAANPDLEVVAGTTTAICERVAPEAARNLEMVRITDTSGFERFARAYQRFVDGHPVLRDELWIPDEATFAKVVEHGHSYDVEVEGTWVGLIAAVPAPFMGARGWIIHEELLDESARGCRLAAPMQRGLIERLHADRAGVVHGTIHHLNVASLATARRVGRDVIGRHLFLPLGSDA
;
A
#
# COMPACT_ATOMS: atom_id res chain seq x y z
N MET A 1 0.96 -0.58 -31.93
CA MET A 1 0.03 -1.01 -30.84
C MET A 1 -0.52 0.24 -30.18
N THR A 2 -1.84 0.32 -29.91
CA THR A 2 -2.45 1.46 -29.21
C THR A 2 -2.25 1.34 -27.71
N ASP A 3 -2.26 2.49 -27.01
CA ASP A 3 -2.14 2.51 -25.53
C ASP A 3 -3.27 1.73 -24.86
N ALA A 4 -4.50 1.78 -25.38
CA ALA A 4 -5.63 1.01 -24.87
C ALA A 4 -5.43 -0.51 -25.00
N HIS A 5 -4.85 -0.98 -26.10
CA HIS A 5 -4.54 -2.40 -26.30
C HIS A 5 -3.44 -2.88 -25.32
N LEU A 6 -2.42 -2.06 -25.11
CA LEU A 6 -1.36 -2.36 -24.13
C LEU A 6 -1.92 -2.43 -22.69
N ALA A 7 -2.76 -1.46 -22.33
CA ALA A 7 -3.41 -1.43 -21.01
C ALA A 7 -4.31 -2.66 -20.78
N ASP A 8 -5.08 -3.11 -21.78
CA ASP A 8 -5.88 -4.33 -21.70
C ASP A 8 -5.03 -5.60 -21.49
N ARG A 9 -3.92 -5.73 -22.21
CA ARG A 9 -2.98 -6.86 -22.02
C ARG A 9 -2.41 -6.89 -20.61
N PHE A 10 -1.97 -5.76 -20.09
CA PHE A 10 -1.48 -5.64 -18.71
C PHE A 10 -2.57 -5.93 -17.69
N ALA A 11 -3.81 -5.45 -17.91
CA ALA A 11 -4.94 -5.71 -17.00
C ALA A 11 -5.27 -7.20 -16.91
N ARG A 12 -5.34 -7.89 -18.05
CA ARG A 12 -5.56 -9.35 -18.08
C ARG A 12 -4.44 -10.12 -17.40
N ALA A 13 -3.18 -9.71 -17.64
CA ALA A 13 -2.04 -10.33 -17.01
C ALA A 13 -2.02 -10.10 -15.48
N ALA A 14 -2.41 -8.91 -15.02
CA ALA A 14 -2.54 -8.61 -13.59
C ALA A 14 -3.66 -9.44 -12.95
N LEU A 15 -4.84 -9.51 -13.58
CA LEU A 15 -5.96 -10.32 -13.10
C LEU A 15 -5.58 -11.81 -12.96
N ALA A 16 -4.88 -12.36 -13.94
CA ALA A 16 -4.45 -13.76 -13.94
C ALA A 16 -3.42 -14.11 -12.84
N ARG A 17 -2.78 -13.11 -12.23
CA ARG A 17 -1.82 -13.30 -11.13
C ARG A 17 -2.43 -13.16 -9.74
N LEU A 18 -3.68 -12.74 -9.64
CA LEU A 18 -4.32 -12.60 -8.32
C LEU A 18 -4.41 -13.96 -7.63
N PRO A 19 -4.20 -14.02 -6.31
CA PRO A 19 -4.44 -15.23 -5.53
C PRO A 19 -5.89 -15.70 -5.68
N ALA A 20 -6.10 -17.01 -5.66
CA ALA A 20 -7.44 -17.59 -5.78
C ALA A 20 -8.41 -17.04 -4.72
N GLU A 21 -7.93 -16.92 -3.48
CA GLU A 21 -8.73 -16.39 -2.37
C GLU A 21 -9.21 -14.96 -2.64
N VAL A 22 -8.38 -14.13 -3.31
CA VAL A 22 -8.76 -12.75 -3.68
C VAL A 22 -9.76 -12.77 -4.84
N SER A 23 -9.57 -13.67 -5.80
CA SER A 23 -10.48 -13.83 -6.94
C SER A 23 -11.89 -14.24 -6.51
N ASP A 24 -12.01 -15.02 -5.43
CA ASP A 24 -13.30 -15.46 -4.89
C ASP A 24 -14.10 -14.33 -4.21
N TRP A 25 -13.43 -13.24 -3.83
CA TRP A 25 -14.09 -12.08 -3.18
C TRP A 25 -14.65 -11.07 -4.18
N LEU A 26 -14.26 -11.19 -5.45
CA LEU A 26 -14.37 -10.12 -6.43
C LEU A 26 -15.15 -10.59 -7.67
N ASP A 27 -15.92 -9.70 -8.24
CA ASP A 27 -16.44 -9.86 -9.60
C ASP A 27 -15.28 -9.60 -10.58
N GLN A 28 -14.86 -10.64 -11.30
CA GLN A 28 -13.71 -10.59 -12.20
C GLN A 28 -13.87 -9.56 -13.34
N ASP A 29 -15.09 -9.34 -13.83
CA ASP A 29 -15.35 -8.35 -14.87
C ASP A 29 -15.17 -6.93 -14.32
N VAL A 30 -15.63 -6.67 -13.10
CA VAL A 30 -15.45 -5.41 -12.40
C VAL A 30 -13.97 -5.16 -12.13
N VAL A 31 -13.23 -6.16 -11.65
CA VAL A 31 -11.78 -6.07 -11.42
C VAL A 31 -11.04 -5.75 -12.71
N LEU A 32 -11.35 -6.48 -13.78
CA LEU A 32 -10.70 -6.26 -15.08
C LEU A 32 -10.92 -4.84 -15.59
N ASP A 33 -12.12 -4.31 -15.43
CA ASP A 33 -12.46 -2.94 -15.83
C ASP A 33 -11.67 -1.89 -15.01
N GLU A 34 -11.56 -2.07 -13.70
CA GLU A 34 -10.79 -1.16 -12.85
C GLU A 34 -9.28 -1.25 -13.12
N LEU A 35 -8.76 -2.46 -13.34
CA LEU A 35 -7.37 -2.63 -13.78
C LEU A 35 -7.11 -1.95 -15.13
N ARG A 36 -8.04 -2.05 -16.11
CA ARG A 36 -7.94 -1.35 -17.38
C ARG A 36 -7.90 0.16 -17.20
N LYS A 37 -8.78 0.73 -16.37
CA LYS A 37 -8.80 2.17 -16.09
C LYS A 37 -7.48 2.64 -15.49
N ALA A 38 -7.01 1.95 -14.45
CA ALA A 38 -5.75 2.28 -13.77
C ALA A 38 -4.54 2.18 -14.72
N LEU A 39 -4.46 1.10 -15.49
CA LEU A 39 -3.35 0.87 -16.41
C LEU A 39 -3.41 1.75 -17.65
N THR A 40 -4.61 2.13 -18.13
CA THR A 40 -4.74 3.15 -19.18
C THR A 40 -4.14 4.48 -18.73
N ALA A 41 -4.45 4.92 -17.50
CA ALA A 41 -3.84 6.13 -16.93
C ALA A 41 -2.31 6.01 -16.78
N ALA A 42 -1.81 4.84 -16.33
CA ALA A 42 -0.37 4.60 -16.20
C ALA A 42 0.34 4.60 -17.54
N VAL A 43 -0.22 3.91 -18.54
CA VAL A 43 0.33 3.86 -19.90
C VAL A 43 0.33 5.24 -20.57
N ALA A 44 -0.72 6.07 -20.35
CA ALA A 44 -0.81 7.41 -20.93
C ALA A 44 0.29 8.36 -20.41
N LYS A 45 0.75 8.18 -19.17
CA LYS A 45 1.85 9.01 -18.59
C LYS A 45 3.14 8.99 -19.42
N ARG A 46 3.38 7.93 -20.20
CA ARG A 46 4.55 7.84 -21.09
C ARG A 46 4.65 9.01 -22.07
N ARG A 47 3.50 9.60 -22.44
CA ARG A 47 3.36 10.68 -23.43
C ARG A 47 2.85 11.98 -22.83
N ASP A 48 2.71 12.07 -21.52
CA ASP A 48 2.23 13.27 -20.83
C ASP A 48 3.40 14.18 -20.47
N ASP A 49 3.74 15.10 -21.38
CA ASP A 49 4.82 16.07 -21.16
C ASP A 49 4.56 16.97 -19.94
N ALA A 50 3.30 17.31 -19.66
CA ALA A 50 2.95 18.13 -18.52
C ALA A 50 3.15 17.37 -17.19
N PHE A 51 2.87 16.07 -17.16
CA PHE A 51 3.19 15.23 -16.01
C PHE A 51 4.69 15.17 -15.77
N VAL A 52 5.47 14.89 -16.83
CA VAL A 52 6.93 14.78 -16.78
C VAL A 52 7.57 16.08 -16.29
N ALA A 53 7.19 17.23 -16.86
CA ALA A 53 7.71 18.53 -16.43
C ALA A 53 7.41 18.83 -14.96
N ARG A 54 6.19 18.53 -14.49
CA ARG A 54 5.83 18.68 -13.07
C ARG A 54 6.63 17.73 -12.16
N PHE A 55 6.87 16.50 -12.62
CA PHE A 55 7.64 15.53 -11.83
C PHE A 55 9.09 15.96 -11.73
N HIS A 56 9.73 16.35 -12.85
CA HIS A 56 11.09 16.88 -12.87
C HIS A 56 11.22 18.13 -11.97
N ALA A 57 10.29 19.07 -12.07
CA ALA A 57 10.29 20.28 -11.24
C ALA A 57 10.19 19.98 -9.74
N ARG A 58 9.48 18.93 -9.35
CA ARG A 58 9.30 18.53 -7.93
C ARG A 58 10.49 17.75 -7.37
N CYS A 59 11.25 17.08 -8.21
CA CYS A 59 12.36 16.23 -7.80
C CYS A 59 13.53 16.38 -8.79
N PRO A 60 14.18 17.57 -8.85
CA PRO A 60 15.24 17.84 -9.83
C PRO A 60 16.50 17.02 -9.50
N VAL A 61 17.06 16.36 -10.53
CA VAL A 61 18.33 15.65 -10.48
C VAL A 61 19.30 16.27 -11.45
N ALA A 62 20.51 16.59 -10.98
CA ALA A 62 21.52 17.20 -11.84
C ALA A 62 21.90 16.29 -13.01
N GLY A 63 21.85 16.84 -14.23
CA GLY A 63 22.16 16.12 -15.46
C GLY A 63 21.00 15.30 -16.04
N ALA A 64 19.85 15.21 -15.36
CA ALA A 64 18.67 14.57 -15.90
C ALA A 64 17.89 15.52 -16.82
N SER A 65 17.33 14.96 -17.87
CA SER A 65 16.38 15.60 -18.79
C SER A 65 14.95 15.20 -18.46
N ASP A 66 13.96 15.88 -19.02
CA ASP A 66 12.56 15.48 -18.92
C ASP A 66 12.33 14.04 -19.40
N ASP A 67 13.07 13.58 -20.41
CA ASP A 67 12.92 12.22 -20.93
C ASP A 67 13.31 11.15 -19.90
N ASP A 68 14.23 11.45 -18.98
CA ASP A 68 14.63 10.53 -17.93
C ASP A 68 13.52 10.29 -16.90
N TYR A 69 12.55 11.21 -16.74
CA TYR A 69 11.41 11.08 -15.83
C TYR A 69 10.21 10.33 -16.44
N ARG A 70 10.33 9.89 -17.71
CA ARG A 70 9.24 9.17 -18.39
C ARG A 70 9.15 7.72 -17.95
N SER A 71 7.91 7.23 -17.87
CA SER A 71 7.66 5.80 -17.89
C SER A 71 8.01 5.25 -19.28
N VAL A 72 8.57 4.06 -19.32
CA VAL A 72 8.91 3.38 -20.59
C VAL A 72 8.28 1.99 -20.65
N GLU A 73 7.80 1.65 -21.85
CA GLU A 73 7.46 0.27 -22.20
C GLU A 73 8.66 -0.38 -22.85
N VAL A 74 9.01 -1.55 -22.36
CA VAL A 74 10.10 -2.37 -22.90
C VAL A 74 9.63 -3.79 -23.13
N THR A 75 10.36 -4.53 -23.97
CA THR A 75 10.12 -5.96 -24.16
C THR A 75 11.27 -6.75 -23.55
N ILE A 76 10.96 -7.64 -22.60
CA ILE A 76 11.90 -8.53 -21.92
C ILE A 76 11.42 -9.97 -22.16
N ASP A 77 12.24 -10.79 -22.81
CA ASP A 77 11.90 -12.17 -23.20
C ASP A 77 10.53 -12.29 -23.89
N GLY A 78 10.23 -11.36 -24.81
CA GLY A 78 8.97 -11.32 -25.57
C GLY A 78 7.76 -10.80 -24.78
N ARG A 79 7.93 -10.38 -23.53
CA ARG A 79 6.89 -9.85 -22.64
C ARG A 79 6.99 -8.34 -22.53
N ALA A 80 5.87 -7.64 -22.66
CA ALA A 80 5.84 -6.21 -22.39
C ALA A 80 5.95 -5.93 -20.88
N VAL A 81 6.74 -4.92 -20.52
CA VAL A 81 6.94 -4.43 -19.16
C VAL A 81 6.86 -2.91 -19.17
N LEU A 82 6.12 -2.33 -18.26
CA LEU A 82 6.04 -0.89 -18.02
C LEU A 82 6.87 -0.53 -16.78
N LEU A 83 7.89 0.28 -16.97
CA LEU A 83 8.80 0.75 -15.92
C LEU A 83 8.64 2.25 -15.72
N GLU A 84 8.77 2.72 -14.47
CA GLU A 84 8.65 4.13 -14.13
C GLU A 84 9.66 4.51 -13.03
N PRO A 85 10.41 5.63 -13.17
CA PRO A 85 11.29 6.12 -12.11
C PRO A 85 10.46 6.69 -10.95
N ARG A 86 10.93 6.43 -9.73
CA ARG A 86 10.32 6.89 -8.48
C ARG A 86 11.37 7.38 -7.50
N PHE A 87 10.94 8.27 -6.61
CA PHE A 87 11.78 8.83 -5.55
C PHE A 87 11.00 8.77 -4.24
N LYS A 88 11.49 7.99 -3.27
CA LYS A 88 10.85 7.84 -1.97
C LYS A 88 10.86 9.18 -1.23
N GLY A 89 9.67 9.66 -0.84
CA GLY A 89 9.53 10.98 -0.21
C GLY A 89 9.96 12.15 -1.10
N LEU A 90 10.01 11.98 -2.42
CA LEU A 90 10.57 12.96 -3.38
C LEU A 90 12.05 13.29 -3.13
N ASP A 91 12.79 12.38 -2.50
CA ASP A 91 14.22 12.50 -2.25
C ASP A 91 15.01 11.90 -3.42
N PRO A 92 15.78 12.70 -4.20
CA PRO A 92 16.61 12.20 -5.30
C PRO A 92 17.62 11.12 -4.87
N GLY A 93 18.08 11.16 -3.64
CA GLY A 93 19.00 10.16 -3.07
C GLY A 93 18.34 8.81 -2.75
N LYS A 94 17.00 8.72 -2.84
CA LYS A 94 16.21 7.51 -2.57
C LYS A 94 15.45 7.05 -3.82
N SER A 95 16.13 7.10 -4.99
CA SER A 95 15.55 6.71 -6.28
C SER A 95 15.42 5.18 -6.41
N PHE A 96 14.38 4.75 -7.08
CA PHE A 96 14.14 3.35 -7.49
C PHE A 96 13.31 3.32 -8.77
N ILE A 97 13.27 2.17 -9.44
CA ILE A 97 12.43 1.97 -10.62
C ILE A 97 11.26 1.06 -10.24
N GLU A 98 10.04 1.51 -10.50
CA GLU A 98 8.82 0.74 -10.29
C GLU A 98 8.48 -0.11 -11.51
N VAL A 99 8.24 -1.41 -11.33
CA VAL A 99 7.54 -2.24 -12.30
C VAL A 99 6.04 -1.97 -12.14
N VAL A 100 5.53 -1.06 -12.97
CA VAL A 100 4.11 -0.65 -12.92
C VAL A 100 3.20 -1.77 -13.41
N ALA A 101 3.61 -2.47 -14.48
CA ALA A 101 2.89 -3.60 -15.03
C ALA A 101 3.82 -4.48 -15.88
N HIS A 102 3.45 -5.74 -16.01
CA HIS A 102 4.13 -6.68 -16.91
C HIS A 102 3.18 -7.77 -17.40
N GLU A 103 3.53 -8.38 -18.52
CA GLU A 103 2.88 -9.57 -19.04
C GLU A 103 3.52 -10.84 -18.50
N GLY A 104 2.75 -11.92 -18.50
CA GLY A 104 3.22 -13.25 -18.09
C GLY A 104 3.53 -13.39 -16.61
N PRO A 105 4.22 -14.46 -16.24
CA PRO A 105 4.59 -14.73 -14.86
C PRO A 105 5.63 -13.74 -14.33
N ALA A 106 5.58 -13.47 -13.03
CA ALA A 106 6.58 -12.70 -12.29
C ALA A 106 7.78 -13.62 -11.96
N ASP A 107 8.62 -13.93 -12.93
CA ASP A 107 9.75 -14.84 -12.78
C ASP A 107 11.12 -14.12 -12.73
N ALA A 108 12.16 -14.88 -12.43
CA ALA A 108 13.50 -14.36 -12.28
C ALA A 108 14.08 -13.79 -13.60
N ALA A 109 13.72 -14.33 -14.75
CA ALA A 109 14.21 -13.84 -16.05
C ALA A 109 13.66 -12.45 -16.36
N LEU A 110 12.35 -12.26 -16.15
CA LEU A 110 11.70 -10.97 -16.31
C LEU A 110 12.38 -9.89 -15.44
N PHE A 111 12.55 -10.18 -14.15
CA PHE A 111 13.08 -9.18 -13.23
C PHE A 111 14.56 -8.90 -13.44
N ARG A 112 15.40 -9.89 -13.79
CA ARG A 112 16.81 -9.63 -14.16
C ARG A 112 16.88 -8.71 -15.37
N GLY A 113 16.14 -8.99 -16.46
CA GLY A 113 16.12 -8.12 -17.63
C GLY A 113 15.62 -6.71 -17.31
N ALA A 114 14.62 -6.57 -16.39
CA ALA A 114 14.16 -5.27 -15.95
C ALA A 114 15.21 -4.53 -15.09
N MET A 115 15.97 -5.25 -14.24
CA MET A 115 17.05 -4.68 -13.42
C MET A 115 18.20 -4.18 -14.29
N ASP A 116 18.65 -4.95 -15.29
CA ASP A 116 19.70 -4.57 -16.22
C ASP A 116 19.33 -3.29 -16.97
N LEU A 117 18.13 -3.27 -17.53
CA LEU A 117 17.61 -2.11 -18.25
C LEU A 117 17.43 -0.89 -17.32
N ALA A 118 16.93 -1.07 -16.10
CA ALA A 118 16.76 0.00 -15.14
C ALA A 118 18.09 0.65 -14.76
N SER A 119 19.14 -0.15 -14.57
CA SER A 119 20.49 0.31 -14.26
C SER A 119 21.12 1.12 -15.38
N GLU A 120 20.86 0.76 -16.63
CA GLU A 120 21.37 1.45 -17.82
C GLU A 120 20.55 2.72 -18.10
N ARG A 121 19.24 2.59 -18.30
CA ARG A 121 18.35 3.66 -18.76
C ARG A 121 18.25 4.83 -17.79
N TRP A 122 18.26 4.54 -16.48
CA TRP A 122 18.13 5.54 -15.43
C TRP A 122 19.40 5.73 -14.60
N SER A 123 20.56 5.47 -15.20
CA SER A 123 21.86 5.65 -14.54
C SER A 123 22.08 7.05 -13.95
N VAL A 124 21.49 8.09 -14.56
CA VAL A 124 21.52 9.48 -14.06
C VAL A 124 20.91 9.60 -12.65
N PHE A 125 19.89 8.82 -12.33
CA PHE A 125 19.23 8.79 -11.01
C PHE A 125 19.93 7.88 -10.01
N LYS A 126 20.85 7.01 -10.48
CA LYS A 126 21.52 5.99 -9.64
C LYS A 126 20.51 5.18 -8.82
N PRO A 127 19.50 4.55 -9.45
CA PRO A 127 18.47 3.84 -8.71
C PRO A 127 19.08 2.70 -7.90
N ARG A 128 18.61 2.54 -6.66
CA ARG A 128 19.14 1.52 -5.73
C ARG A 128 18.46 0.17 -5.90
N ALA A 129 17.25 0.17 -6.43
CA ALA A 129 16.45 -1.04 -6.56
C ALA A 129 15.43 -0.93 -7.68
N LEU A 130 14.98 -2.09 -8.15
CA LEU A 130 13.73 -2.25 -8.85
C LEU A 130 12.65 -2.59 -7.82
N ARG A 131 11.50 -1.91 -7.83
CA ARG A 131 10.37 -2.21 -6.96
C ARG A 131 9.26 -2.90 -7.73
N THR A 132 8.66 -3.91 -7.14
CA THR A 132 7.55 -4.66 -7.76
C THR A 132 6.54 -5.11 -6.73
N VAL A 133 5.33 -5.45 -7.20
CA VAL A 133 4.32 -6.15 -6.40
C VAL A 133 4.27 -7.60 -6.86
N VAL A 134 4.30 -8.53 -5.91
CA VAL A 134 4.18 -9.96 -6.16
C VAL A 134 3.02 -10.57 -5.38
N TRP A 135 2.41 -11.63 -5.92
CA TRP A 135 1.24 -12.32 -5.39
C TRP A 135 1.49 -13.84 -5.40
N PRO A 136 1.44 -14.53 -4.27
CA PRO A 136 1.68 -14.07 -2.89
C PRO A 136 3.18 -14.05 -2.52
N SER A 137 4.07 -14.63 -3.34
CA SER A 137 5.48 -14.88 -3.00
C SER A 137 6.46 -14.29 -4.02
N ALA A 138 7.67 -13.99 -3.53
CA ALA A 138 8.77 -13.58 -4.37
C ALA A 138 9.17 -14.69 -5.37
N PRO A 139 9.65 -14.32 -6.57
CA PRO A 139 10.18 -15.30 -7.51
C PRO A 139 11.45 -15.94 -6.95
N GLU A 140 11.61 -17.23 -7.20
CA GLU A 140 12.81 -17.97 -6.80
C GLU A 140 14.05 -17.45 -7.53
N GLY A 141 15.19 -17.46 -6.85
CA GLY A 141 16.50 -17.13 -7.44
C GLY A 141 16.76 -15.66 -7.70
N ILE A 142 16.00 -14.76 -7.04
CA ILE A 142 16.26 -13.31 -7.01
C ILE A 142 16.36 -12.85 -5.55
N ALA A 143 17.42 -12.08 -5.25
CA ALA A 143 17.51 -11.37 -3.99
C ALA A 143 16.42 -10.30 -3.92
N ALA A 144 15.67 -10.30 -2.83
CA ALA A 144 14.56 -9.37 -2.65
C ALA A 144 14.47 -8.92 -1.18
N ASN A 145 14.34 -7.61 -0.99
CA ASN A 145 14.10 -7.02 0.32
C ASN A 145 12.62 -6.68 0.45
N PRO A 146 11.92 -7.19 1.47
CA PRO A 146 10.55 -6.80 1.73
C PRO A 146 10.41 -5.29 1.98
N ASP A 147 9.35 -4.68 1.45
CA ASP A 147 8.98 -3.29 1.71
C ASP A 147 7.63 -3.26 2.46
N LEU A 148 6.54 -3.48 1.75
CA LEU A 148 5.19 -3.48 2.30
C LEU A 148 4.52 -4.84 2.10
N GLU A 149 3.84 -5.31 3.14
CA GLU A 149 2.89 -6.42 3.04
C GLU A 149 1.52 -5.86 2.64
N VAL A 150 0.91 -6.42 1.59
CA VAL A 150 -0.48 -6.11 1.22
C VAL A 150 -1.39 -7.03 2.01
N VAL A 151 -2.19 -6.46 2.90
CA VAL A 151 -3.11 -7.22 3.75
C VAL A 151 -4.55 -6.93 3.36
N ALA A 152 -5.39 -7.96 3.30
CA ALA A 152 -6.81 -7.79 3.01
C ALA A 152 -7.65 -8.92 3.62
N GLY A 153 -8.96 -8.67 3.73
CA GLY A 153 -9.97 -9.63 4.11
C GLY A 153 -11.36 -9.07 3.89
N THR A 154 -12.35 -9.91 3.61
CA THR A 154 -13.74 -9.45 3.52
C THR A 154 -14.30 -9.20 4.91
N THR A 155 -15.07 -8.12 5.08
CA THR A 155 -15.71 -7.83 6.38
C THR A 155 -16.62 -8.98 6.82
N THR A 156 -17.27 -9.67 5.89
CA THR A 156 -18.09 -10.84 6.16
C THR A 156 -17.28 -11.97 6.79
N ALA A 157 -16.25 -12.44 6.11
CA ALA A 157 -15.41 -13.53 6.61
C ALA A 157 -14.73 -13.18 7.95
N ILE A 158 -14.32 -11.92 8.11
CA ILE A 158 -13.77 -11.44 9.37
C ILE A 158 -14.82 -11.49 10.48
N CYS A 159 -16.06 -11.03 10.23
CA CYS A 159 -17.14 -11.02 11.22
C CYS A 159 -17.64 -12.42 11.60
N GLU A 160 -17.48 -13.40 10.74
CA GLU A 160 -17.83 -14.81 11.01
C GLU A 160 -16.77 -15.53 11.88
N ARG A 161 -15.52 -15.03 11.91
CA ARG A 161 -14.49 -15.60 12.78
C ARG A 161 -14.81 -15.31 14.27
N VAL A 162 -14.35 -16.21 15.15
CA VAL A 162 -14.40 -15.96 16.59
C VAL A 162 -13.70 -14.63 16.90
N ALA A 163 -14.41 -13.74 17.56
CA ALA A 163 -13.85 -12.44 17.90
C ALA A 163 -12.62 -12.60 18.80
N PRO A 164 -11.58 -11.80 18.61
CA PRO A 164 -10.47 -11.74 19.56
C PRO A 164 -11.03 -11.43 20.95
N GLU A 165 -10.45 -12.07 21.98
CA GLU A 165 -10.86 -11.81 23.36
C GLU A 165 -10.81 -10.30 23.62
N ALA A 166 -11.96 -9.71 23.84
CA ALA A 166 -12.07 -8.27 24.06
C ALA A 166 -11.48 -7.93 25.43
N ALA A 167 -10.67 -6.89 25.48
CA ALA A 167 -10.37 -6.27 26.77
C ALA A 167 -11.70 -5.83 27.39
N ARG A 168 -11.87 -6.10 28.69
CA ARG A 168 -13.05 -5.68 29.42
C ARG A 168 -13.19 -4.15 29.25
N ASN A 169 -14.42 -3.71 28.96
CA ASN A 169 -14.79 -2.29 28.84
C ASN A 169 -14.02 -1.49 27.76
N LEU A 170 -13.66 -2.10 26.61
CA LEU A 170 -13.19 -1.36 25.46
C LEU A 170 -14.40 -0.69 24.78
N GLU A 171 -14.38 0.62 24.73
CA GLU A 171 -15.39 1.45 24.07
C GLU A 171 -14.80 2.17 22.86
N MET A 172 -15.63 2.35 21.84
CA MET A 172 -15.27 3.10 20.62
C MET A 172 -16.22 4.28 20.50
N VAL A 173 -15.70 5.47 20.78
CA VAL A 173 -16.43 6.73 20.75
C VAL A 173 -16.20 7.41 19.40
N ARG A 174 -17.28 7.66 18.66
CA ARG A 174 -17.18 8.26 17.34
C ARG A 174 -16.60 9.68 17.40
N ILE A 175 -15.59 9.96 16.59
CA ILE A 175 -15.00 11.28 16.43
C ILE A 175 -15.84 12.05 15.41
N THR A 176 -16.26 13.28 15.74
CA THR A 176 -17.10 14.13 14.90
C THR A 176 -16.42 15.46 14.53
N ASP A 177 -15.28 15.76 15.15
CA ASP A 177 -14.51 16.98 14.92
C ASP A 177 -13.00 16.74 15.11
N THR A 178 -12.19 17.77 15.00
CA THR A 178 -10.73 17.69 15.14
C THR A 178 -10.21 18.01 16.53
N SER A 179 -11.07 18.14 17.55
CA SER A 179 -10.64 18.51 18.91
C SER A 179 -9.64 17.54 19.54
N GLY A 180 -9.65 16.27 19.13
CA GLY A 180 -8.71 15.24 19.56
C GLY A 180 -7.36 15.24 18.83
N PHE A 181 -7.19 16.06 17.77
CA PHE A 181 -6.01 16.00 16.90
C PHE A 181 -4.68 16.15 17.64
N GLU A 182 -4.55 17.15 18.51
CA GLU A 182 -3.28 17.35 19.24
C GLU A 182 -2.90 16.15 20.15
N ARG A 183 -3.92 15.51 20.79
CA ARG A 183 -3.70 14.30 21.59
C ARG A 183 -3.20 13.16 20.72
N PHE A 184 -3.84 12.94 19.58
CA PHE A 184 -3.43 11.95 18.58
C PHE A 184 -2.02 12.23 18.06
N ALA A 185 -1.72 13.46 17.60
CA ALA A 185 -0.42 13.83 17.06
C ALA A 185 0.71 13.62 18.08
N ARG A 186 0.51 13.99 19.34
CA ARG A 186 1.49 13.73 20.42
C ARG A 186 1.71 12.24 20.67
N ALA A 187 0.66 11.43 20.68
CA ALA A 187 0.78 9.98 20.85
C ALA A 187 1.48 9.32 19.65
N TYR A 188 1.19 9.81 18.44
CA TYR A 188 1.84 9.33 17.22
C TYR A 188 3.33 9.71 17.21
N GLN A 189 3.69 10.94 17.59
CA GLN A 189 5.09 11.36 17.70
C GLN A 189 5.87 10.46 18.67
N ARG A 190 5.31 10.15 19.85
CA ARG A 190 5.92 9.19 20.80
C ARG A 190 6.11 7.81 20.17
N PHE A 191 5.14 7.37 19.35
CA PHE A 191 5.27 6.12 18.62
C PHE A 191 6.45 6.13 17.65
N VAL A 192 6.58 7.19 16.83
CA VAL A 192 7.69 7.37 15.87
C VAL A 192 9.03 7.42 16.58
N ASP A 193 9.12 8.17 17.69
CA ASP A 193 10.35 8.30 18.47
C ASP A 193 10.80 6.97 19.09
N GLY A 194 9.83 6.15 19.52
CA GLY A 194 10.08 4.81 20.06
C GLY A 194 10.41 3.74 19.00
N HIS A 195 10.24 4.04 17.70
CA HIS A 195 10.44 3.09 16.60
C HIS A 195 11.35 3.67 15.51
N PRO A 196 12.65 3.89 15.79
CA PRO A 196 13.55 4.57 14.87
C PRO A 196 13.68 3.88 13.50
N VAL A 197 13.52 2.56 13.44
CA VAL A 197 13.53 1.78 12.19
C VAL A 197 12.35 2.05 11.27
N LEU A 198 11.25 2.57 11.81
CA LEU A 198 10.05 2.94 11.05
C LEU A 198 9.95 4.44 10.78
N ARG A 199 10.85 5.26 11.31
CA ARG A 199 10.75 6.73 11.25
C ARG A 199 10.60 7.26 9.82
N ASP A 200 11.34 6.70 8.88
CA ASP A 200 11.32 7.11 7.47
C ASP A 200 10.09 6.57 6.71
N GLU A 201 9.34 5.67 7.33
CA GLU A 201 8.16 5.00 6.77
C GLU A 201 6.85 5.54 7.33
N LEU A 202 6.90 6.23 8.45
CA LEU A 202 5.75 6.76 9.14
C LEU A 202 5.59 8.24 8.83
N TRP A 203 4.38 8.62 8.51
CA TRP A 203 4.01 10.00 8.29
C TRP A 203 2.92 10.40 9.28
N ILE A 204 3.21 11.43 10.07
CA ILE A 204 2.23 11.99 11.00
C ILE A 204 1.32 12.93 10.18
N PRO A 205 0.03 12.65 10.06
CA PRO A 205 -0.87 13.53 9.32
C PRO A 205 -0.96 14.90 9.98
N ASP A 206 -1.08 15.92 9.17
CA ASP A 206 -1.49 17.25 9.65
C ASP A 206 -2.98 17.29 10.01
N GLU A 207 -3.41 18.36 10.67
CA GLU A 207 -4.80 18.51 11.09
C GLU A 207 -5.78 18.51 9.92
N ALA A 208 -5.39 19.07 8.77
CA ALA A 208 -6.23 19.08 7.57
C ALA A 208 -6.45 17.68 7.01
N THR A 209 -5.43 16.84 7.05
CA THR A 209 -5.55 15.43 6.66
C THR A 209 -6.40 14.65 7.68
N PHE A 210 -6.16 14.87 8.96
CA PHE A 210 -6.97 14.28 10.03
C PHE A 210 -8.46 14.65 9.90
N ALA A 211 -8.77 15.92 9.62
CA ALA A 211 -10.14 16.39 9.38
C ALA A 211 -10.81 15.62 8.23
N LYS A 212 -10.11 15.39 7.12
CA LYS A 212 -10.65 14.60 5.99
C LYS A 212 -10.95 13.15 6.39
N VAL A 213 -10.10 12.54 7.22
CA VAL A 213 -10.34 11.18 7.73
C VAL A 213 -11.60 11.15 8.62
N VAL A 214 -11.76 12.15 9.50
CA VAL A 214 -12.95 12.27 10.36
C VAL A 214 -14.22 12.50 9.53
N GLU A 215 -14.16 13.28 8.46
CA GLU A 215 -15.30 13.56 7.56
C GLU A 215 -15.90 12.29 6.97
N HIS A 216 -15.11 11.23 6.73
CA HIS A 216 -15.61 9.94 6.26
C HIS A 216 -16.46 9.19 7.29
N GLY A 217 -16.45 9.59 8.57
CA GLY A 217 -17.36 9.10 9.59
C GLY A 217 -17.03 7.74 10.19
N HIS A 218 -15.91 7.13 9.86
CA HIS A 218 -15.42 5.86 10.45
C HIS A 218 -14.16 6.08 11.28
N SER A 219 -14.18 7.15 12.10
CA SER A 219 -13.09 7.51 13.01
C SER A 219 -13.58 7.42 14.44
N TYR A 220 -12.81 6.74 15.30
CA TYR A 220 -13.18 6.46 16.67
C TYR A 220 -12.00 6.67 17.63
N ASP A 221 -12.24 7.41 18.70
CA ASP A 221 -11.44 7.31 19.91
C ASP A 221 -11.71 5.95 20.56
N VAL A 222 -10.66 5.37 21.11
CA VAL A 222 -10.74 4.10 21.82
C VAL A 222 -10.48 4.34 23.28
N GLU A 223 -11.41 3.90 24.13
CA GLU A 223 -11.35 4.08 25.57
C GLU A 223 -11.42 2.74 26.30
N VAL A 224 -10.75 2.66 27.44
CA VAL A 224 -10.86 1.56 28.40
C VAL A 224 -11.18 2.18 29.76
N GLU A 225 -12.31 1.80 30.33
CA GLU A 225 -12.79 2.34 31.62
C GLU A 225 -12.85 3.88 31.63
N GLY A 226 -13.30 4.49 30.51
CA GLY A 226 -13.40 5.94 30.34
C GLY A 226 -12.06 6.65 30.15
N THR A 227 -10.95 5.93 30.01
CA THR A 227 -9.62 6.48 29.72
C THR A 227 -9.28 6.29 28.25
N TRP A 228 -8.91 7.35 27.56
CA TRP A 228 -8.47 7.28 26.18
C TRP A 228 -7.18 6.45 26.07
N VAL A 229 -7.20 5.46 25.20
CA VAL A 229 -6.08 4.53 24.98
C VAL A 229 -5.63 4.48 23.53
N GLY A 230 -6.31 5.16 22.62
CA GLY A 230 -5.92 5.15 21.22
C GLY A 230 -6.98 5.71 20.27
N LEU A 231 -6.71 5.54 19.00
CA LEU A 231 -7.58 5.95 17.91
C LEU A 231 -7.51 4.93 16.78
N ILE A 232 -8.64 4.71 16.12
CA ILE A 232 -8.71 3.95 14.87
C ILE A 232 -9.64 4.62 13.88
N ALA A 233 -9.23 4.63 12.62
CA ALA A 233 -10.03 5.22 11.56
C ALA A 233 -9.90 4.45 10.25
N ALA A 234 -10.99 4.39 9.48
CA ALA A 234 -11.02 3.86 8.14
C ALA A 234 -11.64 4.86 7.17
N VAL A 235 -11.15 4.84 5.94
CA VAL A 235 -11.70 5.63 4.84
C VAL A 235 -12.17 4.71 3.71
N PRO A 236 -13.24 5.08 2.97
CA PRO A 236 -13.65 4.36 1.79
C PRO A 236 -12.52 4.32 0.76
N ALA A 237 -12.15 3.13 0.35
CA ALA A 237 -11.14 2.91 -0.68
C ALA A 237 -11.49 1.60 -1.41
N PRO A 238 -11.88 1.66 -2.68
CA PRO A 238 -12.17 0.45 -3.45
C PRO A 238 -10.93 -0.45 -3.52
N PHE A 239 -11.16 -1.75 -3.37
CA PHE A 239 -10.14 -2.76 -3.58
C PHE A 239 -10.40 -3.44 -4.92
N MET A 240 -9.59 -3.12 -5.93
CA MET A 240 -9.73 -3.68 -7.29
C MET A 240 -11.17 -3.61 -7.82
N GLY A 241 -11.83 -2.45 -7.66
CA GLY A 241 -13.21 -2.22 -8.08
C GLY A 241 -14.29 -2.72 -7.13
N ALA A 242 -13.98 -3.64 -6.23
CA ALA A 242 -14.89 -3.98 -5.15
C ALA A 242 -14.93 -2.87 -4.10
N ARG A 243 -16.09 -2.73 -3.47
CA ARG A 243 -16.20 -1.82 -2.32
C ARG A 243 -15.22 -2.24 -1.24
N GLY A 244 -14.52 -1.24 -0.69
CA GLY A 244 -13.55 -1.49 0.36
C GLY A 244 -13.28 -0.29 1.23
N TRP A 245 -12.48 -0.54 2.26
CA TRP A 245 -11.97 0.45 3.18
C TRP A 245 -10.49 0.21 3.44
N ILE A 246 -9.76 1.30 3.57
CA ILE A 246 -8.41 1.27 4.12
C ILE A 246 -8.51 1.67 5.59
N ILE A 247 -7.90 0.87 6.50
CA ILE A 247 -7.59 1.36 7.84
C ILE A 247 -6.50 2.41 7.67
N HIS A 248 -6.90 3.68 7.82
CA HIS A 248 -6.04 4.82 7.56
C HIS A 248 -5.18 5.14 8.78
N GLU A 249 -5.79 5.07 9.97
CA GLU A 249 -5.11 5.30 11.24
C GLU A 249 -5.40 4.15 12.20
N GLU A 250 -4.36 3.69 12.88
CA GLU A 250 -4.45 2.72 13.97
C GLU A 250 -3.34 3.01 14.97
N LEU A 251 -3.69 3.62 16.09
CA LEU A 251 -2.73 4.02 17.11
C LEU A 251 -3.23 3.62 18.49
N LEU A 252 -2.37 2.95 19.25
CA LEU A 252 -2.53 2.80 20.71
C LEU A 252 -1.51 3.70 21.43
N ASP A 253 -1.97 4.38 22.46
CA ASP A 253 -1.10 5.11 23.38
C ASP A 253 -0.07 4.16 24.01
N GLU A 254 1.08 4.67 24.40
CA GLU A 254 2.16 3.86 24.95
C GLU A 254 1.73 3.06 26.18
N SER A 255 0.92 3.65 27.05
CA SER A 255 0.38 3.01 28.26
C SER A 255 -0.52 1.79 27.97
N ALA A 256 -1.08 1.72 26.76
CA ALA A 256 -2.01 0.66 26.35
C ALA A 256 -1.36 -0.42 25.47
N ARG A 257 -0.10 -0.23 25.07
CA ARG A 257 0.62 -1.20 24.25
C ARG A 257 0.94 -2.46 25.07
N GLY A 258 0.92 -3.61 24.40
CA GLY A 258 1.09 -4.90 25.08
C GLY A 258 -0.15 -5.42 25.80
N CYS A 259 -1.20 -4.61 25.96
CA CYS A 259 -2.45 -4.99 26.64
C CYS A 259 -3.44 -5.76 25.74
N ARG A 260 -3.03 -6.21 24.57
CA ARG A 260 -3.84 -6.97 23.58
C ARG A 260 -5.09 -6.22 23.07
N LEU A 261 -5.05 -4.90 23.04
CA LEU A 261 -6.20 -4.06 22.65
C LEU A 261 -6.32 -3.89 21.12
N ALA A 262 -5.23 -3.98 20.37
CA ALA A 262 -5.22 -3.67 18.93
C ALA A 262 -6.17 -4.57 18.11
N ALA A 263 -6.18 -5.87 18.36
CA ALA A 263 -7.05 -6.78 17.62
C ALA A 263 -8.56 -6.60 17.96
N PRO A 264 -8.99 -6.48 19.22
CA PRO A 264 -10.37 -6.09 19.54
C PRO A 264 -10.78 -4.74 18.98
N MET A 265 -9.89 -3.73 19.00
CA MET A 265 -10.11 -2.42 18.42
C MET A 265 -10.33 -2.51 16.91
N GLN A 266 -9.45 -3.20 16.18
CA GLN A 266 -9.58 -3.41 14.74
C GLN A 266 -10.85 -4.20 14.40
N ARG A 267 -11.17 -5.24 15.17
CA ARG A 267 -12.39 -6.02 15.01
C ARG A 267 -13.63 -5.16 15.19
N GLY A 268 -13.68 -4.34 16.23
CA GLY A 268 -14.81 -3.44 16.50
C GLY A 268 -15.03 -2.40 15.40
N LEU A 269 -13.95 -1.91 14.76
CA LEU A 269 -14.06 -1.08 13.58
C LEU A 269 -14.66 -1.86 12.41
N ILE A 270 -14.14 -3.05 12.10
CA ILE A 270 -14.58 -3.87 10.98
C ILE A 270 -16.06 -4.28 11.10
N GLU A 271 -16.54 -4.57 12.31
CA GLU A 271 -17.95 -4.83 12.56
C GLU A 271 -18.85 -3.62 12.23
N ARG A 272 -18.40 -2.42 12.56
CA ARG A 272 -19.11 -1.18 12.20
C ARG A 272 -19.11 -0.93 10.70
N LEU A 273 -17.97 -1.16 10.03
CA LEU A 273 -17.88 -1.08 8.56
C LEU A 273 -18.81 -2.12 7.91
N HIS A 274 -18.85 -3.35 8.44
CA HIS A 274 -19.74 -4.40 7.95
C HIS A 274 -21.23 -4.06 8.15
N ALA A 275 -21.57 -3.51 9.31
CA ALA A 275 -22.94 -3.09 9.60
C ALA A 275 -23.41 -1.92 8.72
N ASP A 276 -22.51 -1.00 8.39
CA ASP A 276 -22.77 0.05 7.42
C ASP A 276 -22.92 -0.59 6.02
N ARG A 277 -21.94 -1.37 5.59
CA ARG A 277 -21.95 -2.07 4.31
C ARG A 277 -20.83 -3.10 4.18
N ALA A 278 -21.14 -4.33 3.81
CA ALA A 278 -20.13 -5.36 3.56
C ALA A 278 -19.15 -4.96 2.42
N GLY A 279 -17.90 -5.39 2.53
CA GLY A 279 -16.84 -5.11 1.54
C GLY A 279 -15.49 -5.67 1.95
N VAL A 280 -14.42 -5.17 1.35
CA VAL A 280 -13.05 -5.61 1.61
C VAL A 280 -12.34 -4.58 2.49
N VAL A 281 -11.74 -5.01 3.60
CA VAL A 281 -10.82 -4.17 4.38
C VAL A 281 -9.40 -4.52 3.97
N HIS A 282 -8.67 -3.54 3.47
CA HIS A 282 -7.33 -3.74 2.92
C HIS A 282 -6.37 -2.64 3.36
N GLY A 283 -5.11 -2.78 2.99
CA GLY A 283 -4.06 -1.80 3.22
C GLY A 283 -2.68 -2.39 3.04
N THR A 284 -1.68 -1.53 3.22
CA THR A 284 -0.28 -1.95 3.23
C THR A 284 0.32 -1.71 4.62
N ILE A 285 1.15 -2.64 5.06
CA ILE A 285 1.85 -2.56 6.35
C ILE A 285 3.33 -2.78 6.09
N HIS A 286 4.18 -1.87 6.56
CA HIS A 286 5.62 -2.04 6.43
C HIS A 286 6.07 -3.34 7.10
N HIS A 287 6.92 -4.13 6.44
CA HIS A 287 7.31 -5.46 6.91
C HIS A 287 7.95 -5.46 8.32
N LEU A 288 8.61 -4.37 8.72
CA LEU A 288 9.17 -4.20 10.07
C LEU A 288 8.12 -3.82 11.12
N ASN A 289 6.90 -3.45 10.72
CA ASN A 289 5.80 -3.20 11.67
C ASN A 289 5.10 -4.52 12.05
N VAL A 290 5.86 -5.38 12.73
CA VAL A 290 5.45 -6.74 13.11
C VAL A 290 4.19 -6.72 13.98
N ALA A 291 4.02 -5.71 14.81
CA ALA A 291 2.84 -5.57 15.69
C ALA A 291 1.55 -5.37 14.88
N SER A 292 1.55 -4.45 13.91
CA SER A 292 0.41 -4.22 13.02
C SER A 292 0.12 -5.43 12.14
N LEU A 293 1.17 -6.11 11.62
CA LEU A 293 1.01 -7.35 10.86
C LEU A 293 0.36 -8.46 11.69
N ALA A 294 0.80 -8.63 12.93
CA ALA A 294 0.23 -9.63 13.84
C ALA A 294 -1.25 -9.30 14.17
N THR A 295 -1.57 -8.01 14.34
CA THR A 295 -2.94 -7.55 14.57
C THR A 295 -3.82 -7.83 13.35
N ALA A 296 -3.38 -7.45 12.16
CA ALA A 296 -4.11 -7.70 10.91
C ALA A 296 -4.44 -9.18 10.74
N ARG A 297 -3.46 -10.08 10.88
CA ARG A 297 -3.66 -11.53 10.78
C ARG A 297 -4.61 -12.07 11.84
N ARG A 298 -4.50 -11.58 13.08
CA ARG A 298 -5.37 -12.03 14.20
C ARG A 298 -6.83 -11.73 13.95
N VAL A 299 -7.16 -10.62 13.30
CA VAL A 299 -8.55 -10.29 12.95
C VAL A 299 -9.01 -10.93 11.64
N GLY A 300 -8.11 -11.50 10.83
CA GLY A 300 -8.43 -12.17 9.58
C GLY A 300 -8.20 -11.34 8.33
N ARG A 301 -7.30 -10.36 8.41
CA ARG A 301 -6.71 -9.69 7.24
C ARG A 301 -5.40 -10.41 6.92
N ASP A 302 -5.46 -11.27 5.93
CA ASP A 302 -4.31 -12.09 5.56
C ASP A 302 -3.38 -11.34 4.59
N VAL A 303 -2.10 -11.73 4.54
CA VAL A 303 -1.14 -11.20 3.57
C VAL A 303 -1.44 -11.84 2.22
N ILE A 304 -1.89 -11.02 1.28
CA ILE A 304 -2.27 -11.44 -0.07
C ILE A 304 -1.23 -11.10 -1.13
N GLY A 305 -0.31 -10.20 -0.82
CA GLY A 305 0.75 -9.78 -1.73
C GLY A 305 1.85 -9.00 -1.01
N ARG A 306 2.91 -8.65 -1.74
CA ARG A 306 4.07 -7.94 -1.20
C ARG A 306 4.64 -6.96 -2.20
N HIS A 307 5.01 -5.79 -1.71
CA HIS A 307 5.96 -4.94 -2.40
C HIS A 307 7.38 -5.37 -2.04
N LEU A 308 8.22 -5.55 -3.04
CA LEU A 308 9.61 -5.97 -2.88
C LEU A 308 10.53 -4.97 -3.56
N PHE A 309 11.66 -4.69 -2.92
CA PHE A 309 12.81 -4.06 -3.56
C PHE A 309 13.80 -5.14 -3.99
N LEU A 310 14.12 -5.17 -5.29
CA LEU A 310 15.14 -6.03 -5.90
C LEU A 310 16.40 -5.15 -6.07
N PRO A 311 17.48 -5.37 -5.30
CA PRO A 311 18.65 -4.48 -5.33
C PRO A 311 19.29 -4.42 -6.73
N LEU A 312 19.65 -3.21 -7.17
CA LEU A 312 20.40 -2.96 -8.40
C LEU A 312 21.88 -2.79 -8.02
N GLY A 313 22.75 -3.72 -8.41
CA GLY A 313 24.19 -3.66 -8.14
C GLY A 313 24.74 -4.90 -7.45
N SER A 314 26.08 -5.01 -7.42
CA SER A 314 26.85 -6.19 -7.00
C SER A 314 27.00 -6.38 -5.47
N ASP A 315 26.29 -5.62 -4.65
CA ASP A 315 26.37 -5.71 -3.19
C ASP A 315 25.12 -6.41 -2.58
N ALA A 316 24.62 -7.45 -3.28
CA ALA A 316 23.54 -8.32 -2.80
C ALA A 316 24.08 -9.64 -2.24
#